data_75992150653f6fe9ee5f646cb51bb971
#
_entry.id   75992150653f6fe9ee5f646cb51bb971
#
_cell.length_a   1.000
_cell.length_b   1.000
_cell.length_c   1.000
_cell.angle_alpha   90.00
_cell.angle_beta   90.00
_cell.angle_gamma   90.00
#
_symmetry.space_group_name_H-M   'P 1'
#
loop_
_entity.id
_entity.type
_entity.pdbx_description
1 polymer ?
#
loop_
_entity_poly.entity_id
_entity_poly.type
_entity_poly.pdbx_seq_one_letter_code
_entity_poly.pdbx_strand_id
1 'polypeptide(L)'
;MANLKDKIEAEYENIDRLILKLPEKEKLPFLEFLQLAGVATILHNFYNGVENILKLILIEENIPLPVGSSWHKDLLKLAEEKGIITKITREQVGEYLSFRHYFSHAYALDLYAERLEPLVENLKEVYSRFRKDISNFLDE
;
A
#
# COMPACT_ATOMS: atom_id res chain seq x y z
N MET A 1 27.04 2.70 1.92
CA MET A 1 25.88 1.83 2.20
C MET A 1 24.62 2.65 2.37
N ALA A 2 23.52 2.19 1.81
CA ALA A 2 22.25 2.88 1.96
C ALA A 2 21.76 2.72 3.41
N ASN A 3 21.37 3.82 4.02
CA ASN A 3 20.75 3.81 5.34
C ASN A 3 19.24 3.64 5.24
N LEU A 4 18.56 3.54 6.37
CA LEU A 4 17.10 3.34 6.39
C LEU A 4 16.37 4.43 5.62
N LYS A 5 16.73 5.69 5.84
CA LYS A 5 16.09 6.82 5.18
C LYS A 5 16.20 6.72 3.66
N ASP A 6 17.38 6.36 3.15
CA ASP A 6 17.60 6.22 1.72
C ASP A 6 16.76 5.09 1.13
N LYS A 7 16.64 3.98 1.86
CA LYS A 7 15.84 2.83 1.42
C LYS A 7 14.36 3.18 1.37
N ILE A 8 13.87 3.92 2.36
CA ILE A 8 12.48 4.37 2.39
C ILE A 8 12.21 5.35 1.25
N GLU A 9 13.13 6.28 1.00
CA GLU A 9 12.98 7.23 -0.09
C GLU A 9 12.92 6.54 -1.45
N ALA A 10 13.70 5.47 -1.63
CA ALA A 10 13.66 4.69 -2.86
C ALA A 10 12.27 4.05 -3.07
N GLU A 11 11.66 3.55 -1.99
CA GLU A 11 10.30 3.01 -2.07
C GLU A 11 9.28 4.11 -2.40
N TYR A 12 9.42 5.28 -1.78
CA TYR A 12 8.54 6.41 -2.10
C TYR A 12 8.65 6.83 -3.57
N GLU A 13 9.87 6.85 -4.12
CA GLU A 13 10.04 7.16 -5.53
C GLU A 13 9.29 6.19 -6.43
N ASN A 14 9.35 4.91 -6.11
CA ASN A 14 8.62 3.89 -6.87
C ASN A 14 7.11 4.09 -6.77
N ILE A 15 6.60 4.37 -5.57
CA ILE A 15 5.17 4.62 -5.37
C ILE A 15 4.74 5.89 -6.12
N ASP A 16 5.53 6.97 -6.04
CA ASP A 16 5.23 8.22 -6.72
C ASP A 16 5.11 8.02 -8.23
N ARG A 17 6.00 7.21 -8.80
CA ARG A 17 5.96 6.90 -10.25
C ARG A 17 4.69 6.14 -10.61
N LEU A 18 4.25 5.23 -9.76
CA LEU A 18 3.01 4.48 -9.99
C LEU A 18 1.78 5.41 -9.94
N ILE A 19 1.75 6.29 -8.96
CA ILE A 19 0.61 7.21 -8.79
C ILE A 19 0.43 8.10 -10.01
N LEU A 20 1.54 8.53 -10.63
CA LEU A 20 1.47 9.35 -11.84
C LEU A 20 0.77 8.66 -13.00
N LYS A 21 0.73 7.33 -13.00
CA LYS A 21 0.07 6.55 -14.04
C LYS A 21 -1.40 6.26 -13.77
N LEU A 22 -1.86 6.61 -12.57
CA LEU A 22 -3.22 6.28 -12.14
C LEU A 22 -4.22 7.23 -12.81
N PRO A 23 -5.28 6.70 -13.47
CA PRO A 23 -6.32 7.56 -14.03
C PRO A 23 -7.24 8.09 -12.94
N GLU A 24 -8.01 9.13 -13.26
CA GLU A 24 -9.07 9.60 -12.37
C GLU A 24 -10.18 8.56 -12.27
N LYS A 25 -10.83 8.45 -11.11
CA LYS A 25 -11.84 7.43 -10.87
C LYS A 25 -12.99 7.48 -11.87
N GLU A 26 -13.35 8.68 -12.35
CA GLU A 26 -14.44 8.88 -13.28
C GLU A 26 -14.20 8.22 -14.63
N LYS A 27 -12.95 7.95 -14.96
CA LYS A 27 -12.57 7.29 -16.21
C LYS A 27 -12.68 5.77 -16.14
N LEU A 28 -12.69 5.20 -14.93
CA LEU A 28 -12.65 3.74 -14.77
C LEU A 28 -13.76 2.99 -15.51
N PRO A 29 -15.03 3.44 -15.50
CA PRO A 29 -16.08 2.71 -16.19
C PRO A 29 -15.89 2.63 -17.72
N PHE A 30 -15.04 3.48 -18.29
CA PHE A 30 -14.79 3.55 -19.72
C PHE A 30 -13.51 2.84 -20.15
N LEU A 31 -12.77 2.27 -19.19
CA LEU A 31 -11.52 1.59 -19.50
C LEU A 31 -11.77 0.18 -20.02
N GLU A 32 -10.91 -0.25 -20.92
CA GLU A 32 -10.91 -1.62 -21.42
C GLU A 32 -10.30 -2.56 -20.38
N PHE A 33 -10.53 -3.84 -20.55
CA PHE A 33 -10.04 -4.89 -19.66
C PHE A 33 -8.56 -4.74 -19.31
N LEU A 34 -7.69 -4.58 -20.32
CA LEU A 34 -6.25 -4.47 -20.07
C LEU A 34 -5.90 -3.21 -19.27
N GLN A 35 -6.62 -2.13 -19.51
CA GLN A 35 -6.42 -0.88 -18.77
C GLN A 35 -6.86 -1.02 -17.31
N LEU A 36 -7.98 -1.69 -17.06
CA LEU A 36 -8.43 -1.96 -15.68
C LEU A 36 -7.43 -2.87 -14.96
N ALA A 37 -6.91 -3.87 -15.66
CA ALA A 37 -5.89 -4.75 -15.08
C ALA A 37 -4.63 -3.96 -14.71
N GLY A 38 -4.28 -2.95 -15.53
CA GLY A 38 -3.17 -2.05 -15.23
C GLY A 38 -3.42 -1.23 -13.96
N VAL A 39 -4.64 -0.71 -13.80
CA VAL A 39 -5.03 0.03 -12.59
C VAL A 39 -4.92 -0.88 -11.37
N ALA A 40 -5.45 -2.10 -11.47
CA ALA A 40 -5.37 -3.08 -10.38
C ALA A 40 -3.92 -3.38 -9.99
N THR A 41 -3.04 -3.48 -10.98
CA THR A 41 -1.62 -3.70 -10.74
C THR A 41 -0.99 -2.53 -9.98
N ILE A 42 -1.36 -1.30 -10.32
CA ILE A 42 -0.87 -0.11 -9.60
C ILE A 42 -1.29 -0.17 -8.13
N LEU A 43 -2.56 -0.48 -7.86
CA LEU A 43 -3.06 -0.58 -6.49
C LEU A 43 -2.33 -1.67 -5.71
N HIS A 44 -2.11 -2.81 -6.34
CA HIS A 44 -1.39 -3.94 -5.76
C HIS A 44 0.04 -3.54 -5.39
N ASN A 45 0.73 -2.87 -6.31
CA ASN A 45 2.12 -2.45 -6.10
C ASN A 45 2.23 -1.31 -5.08
N PHE A 46 1.21 -0.45 -5.00
CA PHE A 46 1.18 0.56 -3.93
C PHE A 46 1.20 -0.14 -2.57
N TYR A 47 0.34 -1.13 -2.38
CA TYR A 47 0.31 -1.86 -1.11
C TYR A 47 1.63 -2.56 -0.83
N ASN A 48 2.24 -3.17 -1.84
CA ASN A 48 3.54 -3.82 -1.68
C ASN A 48 4.61 -2.82 -1.22
N GLY A 49 4.59 -1.61 -1.75
CA GLY A 49 5.52 -0.56 -1.33
C GLY A 49 5.34 -0.18 0.13
N VAL A 50 4.08 -0.08 0.58
CA VAL A 50 3.77 0.18 2.00
C VAL A 50 4.36 -0.92 2.88
N GLU A 51 4.14 -2.19 2.51
CA GLU A 51 4.69 -3.31 3.28
C GLU A 51 6.22 -3.28 3.32
N ASN A 52 6.84 -2.98 2.19
CA ASN A 52 8.29 -2.92 2.13
C ASN A 52 8.84 -1.89 3.12
N ILE A 53 8.20 -0.72 3.20
CA ILE A 53 8.62 0.33 4.14
C ILE A 53 8.44 -0.13 5.58
N LEU A 54 7.30 -0.73 5.91
CA LEU A 54 7.06 -1.23 7.26
C LEU A 54 8.07 -2.29 7.65
N LYS A 55 8.42 -3.20 6.75
CA LYS A 55 9.42 -4.23 7.01
C LYS A 55 10.80 -3.61 7.27
N LEU A 56 11.18 -2.60 6.47
CA LEU A 56 12.46 -1.92 6.66
C LEU A 56 12.57 -1.32 8.06
N ILE A 57 11.50 -0.68 8.52
CA ILE A 57 11.47 -0.05 9.84
C ILE A 57 11.55 -1.10 10.95
N LEU A 58 10.75 -2.17 10.84
CA LEU A 58 10.75 -3.22 11.86
C LEU A 58 12.13 -3.88 11.97
N ILE A 59 12.77 -4.14 10.83
CA ILE A 59 14.12 -4.72 10.82
C ILE A 59 15.10 -3.77 11.50
N GLU A 60 15.04 -2.48 11.19
CA GLU A 60 15.91 -1.47 11.81
C GLU A 60 15.72 -1.42 13.33
N GLU A 61 14.48 -1.60 13.80
CA GLU A 61 14.16 -1.59 15.22
C GLU A 61 14.39 -2.94 15.90
N ASN A 62 14.94 -3.90 15.18
CA ASN A 62 15.20 -5.26 15.68
C ASN A 62 13.93 -5.97 16.15
N ILE A 63 12.83 -5.72 15.47
CA ILE A 63 11.55 -6.35 15.77
C ILE A 63 11.35 -7.51 14.78
N PRO A 64 11.13 -8.75 15.27
CA PRO A 64 10.90 -9.88 14.38
C PRO A 64 9.69 -9.69 13.49
N LEU A 65 9.84 -10.04 12.20
CA LEU A 65 8.74 -9.96 11.26
C LEU A 65 7.76 -11.11 11.49
N PRO A 66 6.45 -10.86 11.33
CA PRO A 66 5.45 -11.93 11.45
C PRO A 66 5.67 -13.02 10.41
N VAL A 67 5.32 -14.25 10.78
CA VAL A 67 5.39 -15.42 9.89
C VAL A 67 4.05 -16.15 9.91
N GLY A 68 3.82 -17.03 8.93
CA GLY A 68 2.60 -17.78 8.84
C GLY A 68 1.67 -17.27 7.76
N SER A 69 0.50 -17.88 7.62
CA SER A 69 -0.42 -17.60 6.52
C SER A 69 -1.08 -16.22 6.59
N SER A 70 -1.14 -15.62 7.76
CA SER A 70 -1.76 -14.30 7.96
C SER A 70 -0.72 -13.19 8.18
N TRP A 71 0.51 -13.38 7.71
CA TRP A 71 1.59 -12.45 8.04
C TRP A 71 1.37 -11.02 7.53
N HIS A 72 0.68 -10.84 6.41
CA HIS A 72 0.38 -9.50 5.89
C HIS A 72 -0.49 -8.70 6.87
N LYS A 73 -1.55 -9.33 7.34
CA LYS A 73 -2.45 -8.72 8.31
C LYS A 73 -1.76 -8.47 9.65
N ASP A 74 -0.96 -9.45 10.07
CA ASP A 74 -0.21 -9.34 11.32
C ASP A 74 0.84 -8.24 11.25
N LEU A 75 1.44 -8.02 10.08
CA LEU A 75 2.39 -6.93 9.86
C LEU A 75 1.75 -5.56 10.12
N LEU A 76 0.54 -5.34 9.59
CA LEU A 76 -0.17 -4.08 9.80
C LEU A 76 -0.52 -3.87 11.28
N LYS A 77 -0.98 -4.93 11.94
CA LYS A 77 -1.29 -4.86 13.38
C LYS A 77 -0.05 -4.54 14.20
N LEU A 78 1.06 -5.19 13.89
CA LEU A 78 2.32 -4.97 14.60
C LEU A 78 2.81 -3.53 14.40
N ALA A 79 2.71 -3.02 13.18
CA ALA A 79 3.11 -1.64 12.90
C ALA A 79 2.29 -0.65 13.72
N GLU A 80 0.99 -0.90 13.88
CA GLU A 80 0.15 -0.06 14.73
C GLU A 80 0.55 -0.18 16.19
N GLU A 81 0.75 -1.39 16.69
CA GLU A 81 1.14 -1.64 18.09
C GLU A 81 2.45 -0.94 18.45
N LYS A 82 3.40 -0.89 17.51
CA LYS A 82 4.70 -0.25 17.74
C LYS A 82 4.68 1.25 17.48
N GLY A 83 3.54 1.80 17.13
CA GLY A 83 3.40 3.24 16.92
C GLY A 83 3.98 3.73 15.60
N ILE A 84 4.26 2.83 14.66
CA ILE A 84 4.78 3.20 13.35
C ILE A 84 3.70 3.85 12.51
N ILE A 85 2.47 3.31 12.57
CA ILE A 85 1.31 3.88 11.91
C ILE A 85 0.16 4.03 12.90
N THR A 86 -0.76 4.94 12.60
CA THR A 86 -1.95 5.13 13.42
C THR A 86 -3.01 4.08 13.07
N LYS A 87 -4.02 3.96 13.93
CA LYS A 87 -5.15 3.06 13.68
C LYS A 87 -5.86 3.41 12.37
N ILE A 88 -6.06 4.70 12.11
CA ILE A 88 -6.74 5.15 10.88
C ILE A 88 -5.94 4.71 9.65
N THR A 89 -4.63 4.91 9.67
CA THR A 89 -3.76 4.48 8.56
C THR A 89 -3.82 2.97 8.40
N ARG A 90 -3.78 2.21 9.50
CA ARG A 90 -3.89 0.76 9.42
C ARG A 90 -5.19 0.32 8.76
N GLU A 91 -6.31 0.94 9.15
CA GLU A 91 -7.61 0.59 8.58
C GLU A 91 -7.67 0.91 7.08
N GLN A 92 -7.17 2.08 6.69
CA GLN A 92 -7.17 2.51 5.29
C GLN A 92 -6.24 1.65 4.42
N VAL A 93 -5.04 1.39 4.89
CA VAL A 93 -4.09 0.52 4.18
C VAL A 93 -4.64 -0.91 4.11
N GLY A 94 -5.37 -1.32 5.14
CA GLY A 94 -6.01 -2.63 5.18
C GLY A 94 -6.99 -2.87 4.03
N GLU A 95 -7.62 -1.82 3.51
CA GLU A 95 -8.49 -1.94 2.34
C GLU A 95 -7.70 -2.33 1.10
N TYR A 96 -6.48 -1.82 0.96
CA TYR A 96 -5.59 -2.18 -0.15
C TYR A 96 -5.05 -3.60 0.03
N LEU A 97 -4.84 -4.04 1.25
CA LEU A 97 -4.49 -5.44 1.52
C LEU A 97 -5.63 -6.37 1.12
N SER A 98 -6.87 -6.02 1.47
CA SER A 98 -8.03 -6.81 1.08
C SER A 98 -8.16 -6.90 -0.43
N PHE A 99 -7.92 -5.79 -1.13
CA PHE A 99 -7.91 -5.78 -2.58
C PHE A 99 -6.78 -6.65 -3.14
N ARG A 100 -5.59 -6.58 -2.55
CA ARG A 100 -4.46 -7.40 -2.97
C ARG A 100 -4.81 -8.88 -2.89
N HIS A 101 -5.45 -9.28 -1.80
CA HIS A 101 -5.89 -10.67 -1.62
C HIS A 101 -6.89 -11.06 -2.71
N TYR A 102 -7.88 -10.23 -2.95
CA TYR A 102 -8.86 -10.44 -4.01
C TYR A 102 -8.19 -10.56 -5.38
N PHE A 103 -7.31 -9.62 -5.71
CA PHE A 103 -6.61 -9.57 -7.00
C PHE A 103 -5.73 -10.80 -7.22
N SER A 104 -5.09 -11.30 -6.16
CA SER A 104 -4.22 -12.46 -6.26
C SER A 104 -4.98 -13.77 -6.47
N HIS A 105 -6.25 -13.83 -6.04
CA HIS A 105 -7.05 -15.06 -6.07
C HIS A 105 -8.19 -15.03 -7.08
N ALA A 106 -8.50 -13.89 -7.68
CA ALA A 106 -9.54 -13.75 -8.69
C ALA A 106 -8.92 -13.80 -10.09
N TYR A 107 -9.71 -14.26 -11.06
CA TYR A 107 -9.32 -14.09 -12.45
C TYR A 107 -9.47 -12.60 -12.81
N ALA A 108 -8.61 -12.12 -13.70
CA ALA A 108 -8.68 -10.73 -14.16
C ALA A 108 -10.05 -10.37 -14.74
N LEU A 109 -10.78 -11.37 -15.25
CA LEU A 109 -12.13 -11.16 -15.79
C LEU A 109 -13.14 -10.68 -14.74
N ASP A 110 -12.83 -10.85 -13.46
CA ASP A 110 -13.69 -10.45 -12.35
C ASP A 110 -13.37 -9.05 -11.83
N LEU A 111 -12.56 -8.27 -12.56
CA LEU A 111 -12.26 -6.89 -12.19
C LEU A 111 -13.37 -5.97 -12.70
N TYR A 112 -13.98 -5.24 -11.78
CA TYR A 112 -15.04 -4.28 -12.09
C TYR A 112 -14.63 -2.89 -11.65
N ALA A 113 -14.95 -1.90 -12.49
CA ALA A 113 -14.59 -0.51 -12.20
C ALA A 113 -15.09 -0.06 -10.82
N GLU A 114 -16.31 -0.44 -10.44
CA GLU A 114 -16.90 -0.04 -9.16
C GLU A 114 -16.05 -0.49 -7.96
N ARG A 115 -15.36 -1.60 -8.09
CA ARG A 115 -14.53 -2.14 -7.01
C ARG A 115 -13.25 -1.34 -6.86
N LEU A 116 -12.74 -0.79 -7.95
CA LEU A 116 -11.50 -0.04 -7.96
C LEU A 116 -11.70 1.44 -7.63
N GLU A 117 -12.88 1.99 -7.91
CA GLU A 117 -13.14 3.42 -7.77
C GLU A 117 -12.79 4.01 -6.40
N PRO A 118 -13.27 3.44 -5.27
CA PRO A 118 -12.92 4.03 -3.97
C PRO A 118 -11.44 3.95 -3.66
N LEU A 119 -10.77 2.88 -4.10
CA LEU A 119 -9.35 2.72 -3.88
C LEU A 119 -8.53 3.74 -4.67
N VAL A 120 -8.93 3.98 -5.93
CA VAL A 120 -8.29 4.99 -6.77
C VAL A 120 -8.53 6.39 -6.20
N GLU A 121 -9.78 6.67 -5.81
CA GLU A 121 -10.14 7.99 -5.27
C GLU A 121 -9.36 8.34 -4.02
N ASN A 122 -9.20 7.38 -3.12
CA ASN A 122 -8.62 7.63 -1.80
C ASN A 122 -7.11 7.43 -1.73
N LEU A 123 -6.48 6.93 -2.79
CA LEU A 123 -5.08 6.51 -2.72
C LEU A 123 -4.14 7.64 -2.31
N LYS A 124 -4.28 8.81 -2.88
CA LYS A 124 -3.38 9.93 -2.58
C LYS A 124 -3.49 10.36 -1.12
N GLU A 125 -4.71 10.39 -0.58
CA GLU A 125 -4.93 10.75 0.82
C GLU A 125 -4.35 9.69 1.75
N VAL A 126 -4.58 8.41 1.45
CA VAL A 126 -4.05 7.30 2.24
C VAL A 126 -2.52 7.34 2.23
N TYR A 127 -1.92 7.54 1.07
CA TYR A 127 -0.48 7.62 0.93
C TYR A 127 0.09 8.81 1.71
N SER A 128 -0.54 9.96 1.62
CA SER A 128 -0.12 11.14 2.35
C SER A 128 -0.15 10.91 3.86
N ARG A 129 -1.21 10.28 4.35
CA ARG A 129 -1.35 9.96 5.78
C ARG A 129 -0.29 8.95 6.21
N PHE A 130 -0.06 7.93 5.39
CA PHE A 130 0.98 6.94 5.67
C PHE A 130 2.35 7.61 5.78
N ARG A 131 2.70 8.47 4.83
CA ARG A 131 4.00 9.16 4.85
C ARG A 131 4.14 10.04 6.09
N LYS A 132 3.07 10.69 6.50
CA LYS A 132 3.07 11.52 7.70
C LYS A 132 3.33 10.67 8.94
N ASP A 133 2.67 9.52 9.04
CA ASP A 133 2.88 8.60 10.16
C ASP A 133 4.34 8.15 10.22
N ILE A 134 4.90 7.75 9.09
CA ILE A 134 6.29 7.30 9.02
C ILE A 134 7.24 8.43 9.44
N SER A 135 7.02 9.64 8.94
CA SER A 135 7.83 10.80 9.29
C SER A 135 7.79 11.08 10.79
N ASN A 136 6.59 11.04 11.37
CA ASN A 136 6.42 11.26 12.81
C ASN A 136 7.15 10.20 13.63
N PHE A 137 7.10 8.95 13.19
CA PHE A 137 7.79 7.86 13.89
C PHE A 137 9.31 8.02 13.83
N LEU A 138 9.84 8.37 12.66
CA LEU A 138 11.28 8.46 12.47
C LEU A 138 11.90 9.71 13.11
N ASP A 139 11.11 10.75 13.30
CA ASP A 139 11.57 12.00 13.88
C ASP A 139 11.56 11.97 15.42
N GLU A 140 10.98 10.96 16.02
CA GLU A 140 10.95 10.79 17.48
C GLU A 140 12.21 10.08 18.03
#